data_7392bee71920035e769ad1c3306ddf65
#
_entry.id   7392bee71920035e769ad1c3306ddf65
#
_cell.length_a   1.000
_cell.length_b   1.000
_cell.length_c   1.000
_cell.angle_alpha   90.00
_cell.angle_beta   90.00
_cell.angle_gamma   90.00
#
_symmetry.space_group_name_H-M   'P 1'
#
loop_
_entity.id
_entity.type
_entity.pdbx_description
1 polymer ?
#
loop_
_entity_poly.entity_id
_entity_poly.type
_entity_poly.pdbx_seq_one_letter_code
_entity_poly.pdbx_strand_id
1 'polypeptide(L)'
;MTTPNRPVLDVHFHKDPQSRAFASRSLLPATARFKRVWTTRRIPLDQGREGACVGFSCAGELAAKPAAYDVTNETALKIYDAARAVDRSEGRNYDSGATVLAGMKACQRAKYFSKYVWCFGIDDTINWIVRRGPVVLGINWYEGMFEPNPEGLLRISGGIAGGHAILANGFWPAHPKFGDVLVLTNSWGRDWGLNGRCYLPVEDATRLLSEDGEVAAPTDFPVIPR
;
A
#
# COMPACT_ATOMS: atom_id res chain seq x y z
N MET A 1 13.42 23.16 20.03
CA MET A 1 12.95 21.77 19.95
C MET A 1 13.06 21.36 18.50
N THR A 2 14.01 20.49 18.17
CA THR A 2 14.17 19.97 16.81
C THR A 2 12.96 19.09 16.50
N THR A 3 12.21 19.41 15.46
CA THR A 3 11.12 18.60 14.94
C THR A 3 11.65 17.19 14.72
N PRO A 4 11.02 16.12 15.23
CA PRO A 4 11.47 14.77 14.97
C PRO A 4 11.61 14.55 13.47
N ASN A 5 12.60 13.78 13.06
CA ASN A 5 12.96 13.50 11.69
C ASN A 5 11.85 12.65 11.03
N ARG A 6 10.74 13.30 10.66
CA ARG A 6 9.57 12.63 10.08
C ARG A 6 9.87 12.17 8.66
N PRO A 7 9.42 10.96 8.27
CA PRO A 7 9.47 10.50 6.90
C PRO A 7 8.68 11.42 5.96
N VAL A 8 9.11 11.51 4.71
CA VAL A 8 8.43 12.28 3.68
C VAL A 8 7.19 11.53 3.19
N LEU A 9 6.07 12.23 3.12
CA LEU A 9 4.77 11.72 2.67
C LEU A 9 4.49 12.33 1.30
N ASP A 10 4.37 11.50 0.26
CA ASP A 10 4.34 12.02 -1.11
C ASP A 10 3.53 11.16 -2.08
N VAL A 11 2.43 10.56 -1.64
CA VAL A 11 1.46 10.00 -2.58
C VAL A 11 0.57 11.10 -3.14
N HIS A 12 0.36 11.09 -4.45
CA HIS A 12 -0.62 11.94 -5.12
C HIS A 12 -1.83 11.10 -5.52
N PHE A 13 -3.03 11.60 -5.22
CA PHE A 13 -4.28 10.91 -5.59
C PHE A 13 -4.65 11.26 -7.04
N HIS A 14 -4.95 10.24 -7.83
CA HIS A 14 -5.43 10.42 -9.19
C HIS A 14 -6.54 9.43 -9.52
N LYS A 15 -7.78 9.91 -9.51
CA LYS A 15 -8.96 9.11 -9.88
C LYS A 15 -9.07 9.03 -11.41
N ASP A 16 -8.52 7.97 -12.00
CA ASP A 16 -8.73 7.66 -13.41
C ASP A 16 -10.18 7.14 -13.60
N PRO A 17 -11.01 7.80 -14.43
CA PRO A 17 -12.37 7.33 -14.72
C PRO A 17 -12.42 5.90 -15.27
N GLN A 18 -11.37 5.46 -15.96
CA GLN A 18 -11.27 4.10 -16.50
C GLN A 18 -11.02 3.04 -15.42
N SER A 19 -10.56 3.43 -14.23
CA SER A 19 -10.28 2.48 -13.13
C SER A 19 -11.50 1.63 -12.77
N ARG A 20 -12.72 2.15 -12.93
CA ARG A 20 -13.96 1.39 -12.66
C ARG A 20 -14.14 0.17 -13.56
N ALA A 21 -13.59 0.20 -14.78
CA ALA A 21 -13.61 -0.96 -15.69
C ALA A 21 -12.74 -2.13 -15.17
N PHE A 22 -11.82 -1.84 -14.26
CA PHE A 22 -10.91 -2.81 -13.65
C PHE A 22 -11.23 -3.07 -12.17
N ALA A 23 -12.51 -3.04 -11.80
CA ALA A 23 -12.95 -3.28 -10.43
C ALA A 23 -12.70 -4.72 -10.00
N SER A 24 -12.09 -4.92 -8.83
CA SER A 24 -11.78 -6.24 -8.26
C SER A 24 -13.02 -7.12 -8.06
N ARG A 25 -14.17 -6.51 -7.73
CA ARG A 25 -15.44 -7.20 -7.51
C ARG A 25 -15.92 -7.97 -8.74
N SER A 26 -15.50 -7.61 -9.95
CA SER A 26 -15.83 -8.37 -11.16
C SER A 26 -15.10 -9.71 -11.24
N LEU A 27 -14.05 -9.90 -10.45
CA LEU A 27 -13.22 -11.10 -10.43
C LEU A 27 -13.45 -12.00 -9.21
N LEU A 28 -14.19 -11.54 -8.21
CA LEU A 28 -14.37 -12.25 -6.95
C LEU A 28 -15.85 -12.49 -6.62
N PRO A 29 -16.18 -13.68 -6.12
CA PRO A 29 -17.52 -13.97 -5.58
C PRO A 29 -17.76 -13.14 -4.29
N ALA A 30 -18.93 -13.34 -3.68
CA ALA A 30 -19.36 -12.63 -2.48
C ALA A 30 -18.28 -12.50 -1.39
N THR A 31 -18.38 -11.44 -0.62
CA THR A 31 -17.44 -11.02 0.42
C THR A 31 -17.04 -12.15 1.38
N ALA A 32 -15.74 -12.33 1.58
CA ALA A 32 -15.20 -13.28 2.54
C ALA A 32 -14.47 -12.52 3.66
N ARG A 33 -14.70 -12.96 4.91
CA ARG A 33 -14.03 -12.39 6.08
C ARG A 33 -13.43 -13.52 6.93
N PHE A 34 -12.15 -13.81 6.70
CA PHE A 34 -11.37 -14.73 7.54
C PHE A 34 -9.95 -14.19 7.67
N LYS A 35 -9.27 -14.62 8.75
CA LYS A 35 -7.89 -14.17 8.98
C LYS A 35 -6.97 -14.64 7.86
N ARG A 36 -6.29 -13.68 7.25
CA ARG A 36 -5.22 -13.91 6.28
C ARG A 36 -4.14 -12.87 6.45
N VAL A 37 -2.89 -13.31 6.57
CA VAL A 37 -1.71 -12.44 6.55
C VAL A 37 -0.70 -13.04 5.57
N TRP A 38 -0.36 -12.28 4.54
CA TRP A 38 0.61 -12.68 3.55
C TRP A 38 2.02 -12.41 4.05
N THR A 39 2.86 -13.42 4.01
CA THR A 39 4.27 -13.28 4.41
C THR A 39 5.05 -12.58 3.31
N THR A 40 6.02 -11.78 3.71
CA THR A 40 6.90 -11.03 2.82
C THR A 40 8.34 -11.54 2.95
N ARG A 41 9.09 -11.57 1.86
CA ARG A 41 10.43 -12.18 1.83
C ARG A 41 11.48 -11.34 2.54
N ARG A 42 11.47 -10.04 2.32
CA ARG A 42 12.36 -9.08 3.01
C ARG A 42 11.54 -7.94 3.53
N ILE A 43 11.61 -7.69 4.79
CA ILE A 43 11.01 -6.54 5.40
C ILE A 43 11.77 -6.17 6.66
N PRO A 44 11.60 -4.92 7.01
CA PRO A 44 10.93 -3.83 6.31
C PRO A 44 11.89 -3.17 5.31
N LEU A 45 11.35 -2.68 4.18
CA LEU A 45 12.04 -1.73 3.33
C LEU A 45 12.11 -0.38 4.03
N ASP A 46 13.08 0.46 3.67
CA ASP A 46 13.24 1.79 4.27
C ASP A 46 13.49 2.84 3.17
N GLN A 47 12.52 3.74 2.99
CA GLN A 47 12.60 4.83 2.02
C GLN A 47 13.46 6.01 2.51
N GLY A 48 13.82 6.02 3.79
CA GLY A 48 14.59 7.10 4.39
C GLY A 48 13.85 8.44 4.27
N ARG A 49 14.49 9.41 3.61
CA ARG A 49 13.96 10.76 3.40
C ARG A 49 13.39 10.99 2.00
N GLU A 50 13.29 9.95 1.19
CA GLU A 50 12.76 10.08 -0.17
C GLU A 50 11.23 10.02 -0.15
N GLY A 51 10.56 10.86 -0.96
CA GLY A 51 9.12 10.82 -1.20
C GLY A 51 8.70 9.62 -2.06
N ALA A 52 9.26 8.44 -1.78
CA ALA A 52 9.21 7.27 -2.64
C ALA A 52 8.22 6.19 -2.18
N CYS A 53 7.27 6.53 -1.29
CA CYS A 53 6.36 5.59 -0.66
C CYS A 53 5.60 4.70 -1.67
N VAL A 54 5.23 5.22 -2.84
CA VAL A 54 4.58 4.44 -3.91
C VAL A 54 5.50 3.33 -4.42
N GLY A 55 6.76 3.66 -4.75
CA GLY A 55 7.73 2.66 -5.21
C GLY A 55 8.01 1.59 -4.16
N PHE A 56 8.11 2.01 -2.90
CA PHE A 56 8.35 1.11 -1.76
C PHE A 56 7.15 0.21 -1.45
N SER A 57 5.92 0.73 -1.53
CA SER A 57 4.71 -0.08 -1.34
C SER A 57 4.52 -1.09 -2.47
N CYS A 58 4.77 -0.70 -3.72
CA CYS A 58 4.76 -1.62 -4.85
C CYS A 58 5.86 -2.70 -4.70
N ALA A 59 7.08 -2.33 -4.30
CA ALA A 59 8.13 -3.31 -4.03
C ALA A 59 7.76 -4.26 -2.87
N GLY A 60 7.15 -3.73 -1.81
CA GLY A 60 6.62 -4.53 -0.70
C GLY A 60 5.56 -5.53 -1.15
N GLU A 61 4.69 -5.13 -2.06
CA GLU A 61 3.68 -5.99 -2.66
C GLU A 61 4.33 -7.12 -3.48
N LEU A 62 5.33 -6.81 -4.28
CA LEU A 62 6.11 -7.81 -5.02
C LEU A 62 6.87 -8.77 -4.09
N ALA A 63 7.38 -8.30 -2.95
CA ALA A 63 8.07 -9.13 -1.95
C ALA A 63 7.13 -10.07 -1.20
N ALA A 64 5.85 -9.74 -1.15
CA ALA A 64 4.86 -10.54 -0.44
C ALA A 64 4.39 -11.74 -1.28
N LYS A 65 3.94 -12.81 -0.61
CA LYS A 65 3.21 -13.87 -1.31
C LYS A 65 1.88 -13.33 -1.85
N PRO A 66 1.42 -13.79 -3.02
CA PRO A 66 1.92 -14.93 -3.80
C PRO A 66 3.15 -14.64 -4.67
N ALA A 67 3.50 -13.38 -4.96
CA ALA A 67 4.61 -13.00 -5.84
C ALA A 67 5.96 -13.48 -5.32
N ALA A 68 6.32 -13.06 -4.11
CA ALA A 68 7.53 -13.43 -3.39
C ALA A 68 8.86 -13.14 -4.14
N TYR A 69 8.91 -12.02 -4.88
CA TYR A 69 10.15 -11.56 -5.50
C TYR A 69 11.19 -11.17 -4.45
N ASP A 70 12.47 -11.32 -4.80
CA ASP A 70 13.56 -10.78 -3.99
C ASP A 70 13.79 -9.31 -4.35
N VAL A 71 13.28 -8.41 -3.53
CA VAL A 71 13.36 -6.96 -3.74
C VAL A 71 14.24 -6.29 -2.69
N THR A 72 14.81 -5.15 -3.05
CA THR A 72 15.65 -4.31 -2.18
C THR A 72 15.15 -2.88 -2.20
N ASN A 73 15.71 -2.01 -1.36
CA ASN A 73 15.45 -0.57 -1.42
C ASN A 73 15.79 0.00 -2.81
N GLU A 74 16.86 -0.51 -3.47
CA GLU A 74 17.20 -0.12 -4.84
C GLU A 74 16.10 -0.50 -5.85
N THR A 75 15.51 -1.69 -5.70
CA THR A 75 14.36 -2.10 -6.51
C THR A 75 13.18 -1.15 -6.32
N ALA A 76 12.90 -0.75 -5.07
CA ALA A 76 11.84 0.18 -4.74
C ALA A 76 12.07 1.57 -5.34
N LEU A 77 13.29 2.07 -5.29
CA LEU A 77 13.67 3.35 -5.91
C LEU A 77 13.55 3.30 -7.44
N LYS A 78 13.96 2.21 -8.10
CA LYS A 78 13.77 2.03 -9.54
C LYS A 78 12.28 2.03 -9.94
N ILE A 79 11.42 1.41 -9.13
CA ILE A 79 9.97 1.45 -9.35
C ILE A 79 9.44 2.88 -9.17
N TYR A 80 9.91 3.59 -8.16
CA TYR A 80 9.56 5.00 -7.92
C TYR A 80 9.95 5.91 -9.09
N ASP A 81 11.19 5.81 -9.58
CA ASP A 81 11.65 6.60 -10.72
C ASP A 81 10.83 6.30 -11.99
N ALA A 82 10.51 5.03 -12.22
CA ALA A 82 9.65 4.61 -13.32
C ALA A 82 8.21 5.13 -13.16
N ALA A 83 7.65 5.14 -11.94
CA ALA A 83 6.33 5.70 -11.65
C ALA A 83 6.31 7.22 -11.91
N ARG A 84 7.31 7.96 -11.48
CA ARG A 84 7.45 9.39 -11.80
C ARG A 84 7.54 9.65 -13.31
N ALA A 85 8.24 8.79 -14.03
CA ALA A 85 8.31 8.89 -15.51
C ALA A 85 6.93 8.63 -16.15
N VAL A 86 6.14 7.70 -15.62
CA VAL A 86 4.76 7.46 -16.05
C VAL A 86 3.89 8.69 -15.79
N ASP A 87 3.92 9.24 -14.56
CA ASP A 87 3.15 10.44 -14.23
C ASP A 87 3.48 11.60 -15.16
N ARG A 88 4.78 11.88 -15.39
CA ARG A 88 5.21 12.92 -16.32
C ARG A 88 4.73 12.69 -17.75
N SER A 89 4.79 11.44 -18.24
CA SER A 89 4.34 11.10 -19.60
C SER A 89 2.84 11.28 -19.79
N GLU A 90 2.08 11.28 -18.70
CA GLU A 90 0.63 11.48 -18.67
C GLU A 90 0.24 12.91 -18.21
N GLY A 91 1.21 13.84 -18.24
CA GLY A 91 0.97 15.27 -17.96
C GLY A 91 0.90 15.63 -16.47
N ARG A 92 1.22 14.69 -15.57
CA ARG A 92 1.27 14.94 -14.13
C ARG A 92 2.69 15.27 -13.71
N ASN A 93 2.97 16.53 -13.45
CA ASN A 93 4.29 17.03 -13.10
C ASN A 93 4.33 17.38 -11.60
N TYR A 94 4.70 16.44 -10.77
CA TYR A 94 4.93 16.64 -9.35
C TYR A 94 6.42 16.90 -9.07
N ASP A 95 6.72 17.76 -8.09
CA ASP A 95 8.10 18.00 -7.66
C ASP A 95 8.72 16.75 -7.03
N SER A 96 7.94 16.03 -6.24
CA SER A 96 8.28 14.73 -5.66
C SER A 96 7.03 13.84 -5.58
N GLY A 97 7.19 12.58 -5.16
CA GLY A 97 6.09 11.63 -5.08
C GLY A 97 5.65 11.04 -6.40
N ALA A 98 4.62 10.22 -6.35
CA ALA A 98 3.97 9.60 -7.49
C ALA A 98 2.53 9.17 -7.14
N THR A 99 1.74 8.84 -8.16
CA THR A 99 0.41 8.23 -7.98
C THR A 99 0.51 6.71 -7.82
N VAL A 100 -0.43 6.08 -7.11
CA VAL A 100 -0.53 4.60 -7.04
C VAL A 100 -0.73 4.03 -8.44
N LEU A 101 -1.52 4.71 -9.28
CA LEU A 101 -1.73 4.35 -10.68
C LEU A 101 -0.39 4.24 -11.44
N ALA A 102 0.48 5.24 -11.28
CA ALA A 102 1.78 5.24 -11.94
C ALA A 102 2.69 4.11 -11.42
N GLY A 103 2.64 3.82 -10.13
CA GLY A 103 3.32 2.67 -9.53
C GLY A 103 2.88 1.34 -10.15
N MET A 104 1.57 1.12 -10.28
CA MET A 104 1.03 -0.08 -10.93
C MET A 104 1.45 -0.16 -12.41
N LYS A 105 1.35 0.94 -13.15
CA LYS A 105 1.79 1.00 -14.56
C LYS A 105 3.31 0.76 -14.69
N ALA A 106 4.12 1.28 -13.80
CA ALA A 106 5.56 1.05 -13.79
C ALA A 106 5.90 -0.43 -13.60
N CYS A 107 5.29 -1.08 -12.61
CA CYS A 107 5.46 -2.52 -12.36
C CYS A 107 4.95 -3.37 -13.54
N GLN A 108 3.84 -3.00 -14.15
CA GLN A 108 3.30 -3.67 -15.34
C GLN A 108 4.25 -3.55 -16.54
N ARG A 109 4.78 -2.35 -16.81
CA ARG A 109 5.77 -2.12 -17.88
C ARG A 109 7.07 -2.89 -17.64
N ALA A 110 7.49 -3.02 -16.38
CA ALA A 110 8.62 -3.84 -15.96
C ALA A 110 8.33 -5.35 -15.97
N LYS A 111 7.10 -5.77 -16.34
CA LYS A 111 6.66 -7.17 -16.44
C LYS A 111 6.69 -7.95 -15.11
N TYR A 112 6.57 -7.27 -13.98
CA TYR A 112 6.38 -7.93 -12.69
C TYR A 112 5.01 -8.63 -12.61
N PHE A 113 4.01 -8.09 -13.31
CA PHE A 113 2.68 -8.68 -13.52
C PHE A 113 2.10 -8.16 -14.85
N SER A 114 1.04 -8.78 -15.37
CA SER A 114 0.46 -8.35 -16.64
C SER A 114 -0.77 -7.45 -16.46
N LYS A 115 -1.49 -7.59 -15.34
CA LYS A 115 -2.73 -6.85 -15.07
C LYS A 115 -2.83 -6.46 -13.60
N TYR A 116 -3.54 -5.38 -13.33
CA TYR A 116 -3.91 -4.93 -12.00
C TYR A 116 -5.37 -4.50 -11.95
N VAL A 117 -5.94 -4.45 -10.76
CA VAL A 117 -7.31 -4.05 -10.47
C VAL A 117 -7.37 -3.00 -9.38
N TRP A 118 -8.53 -2.37 -9.26
CA TRP A 118 -8.88 -1.46 -8.20
C TRP A 118 -9.91 -2.07 -7.26
N CYS A 119 -9.69 -1.91 -5.97
CA CYS A 119 -10.67 -2.26 -4.94
C CYS A 119 -11.42 -0.98 -4.53
N PHE A 120 -12.73 -0.98 -4.68
CA PHE A 120 -13.57 0.18 -4.36
C PHE A 120 -14.24 -0.02 -3.00
N GLY A 121 -13.61 0.58 -1.98
CA GLY A 121 -14.04 0.52 -0.59
C GLY A 121 -13.48 -0.69 0.16
N ILE A 122 -13.83 -0.75 1.44
CA ILE A 122 -13.20 -1.67 2.40
C ILE A 122 -13.56 -3.14 2.13
N ASP A 123 -14.78 -3.42 1.70
CA ASP A 123 -15.22 -4.80 1.45
C ASP A 123 -14.50 -5.43 0.25
N ASP A 124 -14.33 -4.68 -0.86
CA ASP A 124 -13.53 -5.12 -2.01
C ASP A 124 -12.07 -5.36 -1.59
N THR A 125 -11.53 -4.45 -0.76
CA THR A 125 -10.17 -4.52 -0.24
C THR A 125 -9.95 -5.77 0.61
N ILE A 126 -10.79 -5.99 1.61
CA ILE A 126 -10.72 -7.19 2.47
C ILE A 126 -10.89 -8.46 1.65
N ASN A 127 -11.88 -8.50 0.75
CA ASN A 127 -12.14 -9.66 -0.10
C ASN A 127 -10.94 -10.02 -0.98
N TRP A 128 -10.25 -8.99 -1.53
CA TRP A 128 -9.02 -9.19 -2.28
C TRP A 128 -7.90 -9.75 -1.39
N ILE A 129 -7.63 -9.10 -0.26
CA ILE A 129 -6.59 -9.53 0.67
C ILE A 129 -6.78 -10.98 1.10
N VAL A 130 -7.98 -11.39 1.48
CA VAL A 130 -8.17 -12.75 2.01
C VAL A 130 -8.10 -13.82 0.93
N ARG A 131 -8.36 -13.50 -0.34
CA ARG A 131 -8.45 -14.48 -1.43
C ARG A 131 -7.29 -14.47 -2.41
N ARG A 132 -6.68 -13.33 -2.66
CA ARG A 132 -5.75 -13.13 -3.79
C ARG A 132 -4.35 -12.72 -3.38
N GLY A 133 -4.20 -11.68 -2.59
CA GLY A 133 -2.89 -11.13 -2.25
C GLY A 133 -2.98 -9.83 -1.47
N PRO A 134 -1.83 -9.24 -1.16
CA PRO A 134 -1.74 -7.90 -0.61
C PRO A 134 -2.32 -6.85 -1.56
N VAL A 135 -2.45 -5.63 -1.06
CA VAL A 135 -2.85 -4.47 -1.86
C VAL A 135 -2.01 -3.26 -1.49
N VAL A 136 -1.78 -2.38 -2.44
CA VAL A 136 -1.19 -1.06 -2.20
C VAL A 136 -2.31 -0.08 -1.88
N LEU A 137 -2.23 0.56 -0.72
CA LEU A 137 -3.13 1.63 -0.29
C LEU A 137 -2.46 2.98 -0.53
N GLY A 138 -3.14 3.91 -1.22
CA GLY A 138 -2.83 5.33 -1.18
C GLY A 138 -3.86 6.02 -0.31
N ILE A 139 -3.47 6.64 0.78
CA ILE A 139 -4.37 7.20 1.79
C ILE A 139 -3.86 8.51 2.35
N ASN A 140 -4.77 9.35 2.83
CA ASN A 140 -4.42 10.48 3.68
C ASN A 140 -3.72 9.97 4.94
N TRP A 141 -2.59 10.57 5.28
CA TRP A 141 -1.82 10.26 6.48
C TRP A 141 -1.99 11.38 7.49
N TYR A 142 -2.47 11.03 8.68
CA TYR A 142 -2.73 11.98 9.74
C TYR A 142 -1.55 12.08 10.70
N GLU A 143 -1.45 13.18 11.42
CA GLU A 143 -0.35 13.44 12.35
C GLU A 143 -0.17 12.33 13.39
N GLY A 144 -1.27 11.78 13.92
CA GLY A 144 -1.22 10.69 14.89
C GLY A 144 -0.85 9.32 14.29
N MET A 145 -0.74 9.21 12.97
CA MET A 145 -0.37 7.95 12.31
C MET A 145 1.14 7.78 12.13
N PHE A 146 1.97 8.80 12.46
CA PHE A 146 3.43 8.63 12.36
C PHE A 146 3.98 7.60 13.35
N GLU A 147 3.33 7.43 14.48
CA GLU A 147 3.77 6.49 15.52
C GLU A 147 2.59 5.64 15.98
N PRO A 148 2.56 4.34 15.63
CA PRO A 148 1.62 3.41 16.24
C PRO A 148 1.83 3.35 17.75
N ASN A 149 0.80 3.01 18.49
CA ASN A 149 0.97 2.76 19.92
C ASN A 149 1.92 1.55 20.16
N PRO A 150 2.38 1.30 21.40
CA PRO A 150 3.31 0.20 21.70
C PRO A 150 2.78 -1.20 21.29
N GLU A 151 1.47 -1.35 21.11
CA GLU A 151 0.84 -2.58 20.65
C GLU A 151 0.69 -2.63 19.12
N GLY A 152 1.18 -1.61 18.42
CA GLY A 152 1.19 -1.51 16.96
C GLY A 152 -0.11 -0.97 16.35
N LEU A 153 -1.02 -0.40 17.14
CA LEU A 153 -2.28 0.15 16.61
C LEU A 153 -2.07 1.57 16.09
N LEU A 154 -2.45 1.81 14.83
CA LEU A 154 -2.62 3.14 14.26
C LEU A 154 -4.00 3.70 14.58
N ARG A 155 -4.07 5.02 14.77
CA ARG A 155 -5.33 5.75 14.91
C ARG A 155 -5.29 7.07 14.16
N ILE A 156 -6.38 7.42 13.54
CA ILE A 156 -6.57 8.72 12.91
C ILE A 156 -6.69 9.78 14.02
N SER A 157 -5.75 10.70 14.08
CA SER A 157 -5.83 11.86 14.98
C SER A 157 -4.97 13.03 14.47
N GLY A 158 -5.31 14.24 14.89
CA GLY A 158 -4.66 15.46 14.38
C GLY A 158 -5.14 15.84 12.99
N GLY A 159 -4.38 16.69 12.29
CA GLY A 159 -4.62 17.11 10.92
C GLY A 159 -4.05 16.13 9.90
N ILE A 160 -4.43 16.32 8.63
CA ILE A 160 -3.78 15.61 7.50
C ILE A 160 -2.37 16.16 7.34
N ALA A 161 -1.38 15.26 7.42
CA ALA A 161 0.04 15.59 7.26
C ALA A 161 0.52 15.46 5.80
N GLY A 162 -0.18 14.65 5.00
CA GLY A 162 0.14 14.43 3.58
C GLY A 162 -0.53 13.16 3.06
N GLY A 163 -0.17 12.75 1.84
CA GLY A 163 -0.58 11.48 1.27
C GLY A 163 0.51 10.42 1.44
N HIS A 164 0.15 9.19 1.80
CA HIS A 164 1.09 8.09 1.97
C HIS A 164 0.62 6.81 1.27
N ALA A 165 1.57 6.13 0.62
CA ALA A 165 1.33 4.79 0.11
C ALA A 165 1.89 3.76 1.08
N ILE A 166 1.10 2.73 1.40
CA ILE A 166 1.46 1.67 2.34
C ILE A 166 0.91 0.32 1.88
N LEU A 167 1.60 -0.76 2.20
CA LEU A 167 1.15 -2.11 1.87
C LEU A 167 0.16 -2.62 2.91
N ALA A 168 -1.04 -3.03 2.50
CA ALA A 168 -1.93 -3.84 3.33
C ALA A 168 -1.75 -5.32 2.95
N ASN A 169 -1.03 -6.04 3.77
CA ASN A 169 -0.70 -7.44 3.52
C ASN A 169 -1.50 -8.43 4.37
N GLY A 170 -2.51 -7.96 5.10
CA GLY A 170 -3.36 -8.87 5.85
C GLY A 170 -4.66 -8.26 6.34
N PHE A 171 -5.54 -9.16 6.70
CA PHE A 171 -6.77 -8.87 7.42
C PHE A 171 -6.88 -9.84 8.61
N TRP A 172 -7.22 -9.30 9.78
CA TRP A 172 -7.44 -10.06 11.00
C TRP A 172 -8.79 -9.67 11.60
N PRO A 173 -9.86 -10.48 11.34
CA PRO A 173 -11.16 -10.26 11.97
C PRO A 173 -11.10 -10.61 13.45
N ALA A 174 -11.86 -9.87 14.25
CA ALA A 174 -11.97 -10.09 15.68
C ALA A 174 -10.60 -10.24 16.38
N HIS A 175 -9.64 -9.33 16.02
CA HIS A 175 -8.36 -9.27 16.74
C HIS A 175 -8.63 -9.08 18.24
N PRO A 176 -7.99 -9.85 19.15
CA PRO A 176 -8.39 -9.91 20.57
C PRO A 176 -8.42 -8.56 21.29
N LYS A 177 -7.66 -7.58 20.79
CA LYS A 177 -7.57 -6.23 21.40
C LYS A 177 -8.26 -5.15 20.59
N PHE A 178 -8.40 -5.30 19.25
CA PHE A 178 -8.68 -4.17 18.37
C PHE A 178 -9.89 -4.39 17.46
N GLY A 179 -10.57 -5.53 17.54
CA GLY A 179 -11.66 -5.88 16.62
C GLY A 179 -11.13 -6.20 15.21
N ASP A 180 -11.85 -5.81 14.18
CA ASP A 180 -11.42 -6.06 12.80
C ASP A 180 -10.32 -5.08 12.40
N VAL A 181 -9.16 -5.60 11.97
CA VAL A 181 -8.01 -4.78 11.56
C VAL A 181 -7.42 -5.23 10.23
N LEU A 182 -6.90 -4.27 9.46
CA LEU A 182 -5.92 -4.53 8.42
C LEU A 182 -4.53 -4.65 9.05
N VAL A 183 -3.73 -5.57 8.54
CA VAL A 183 -2.29 -5.66 8.87
C VAL A 183 -1.53 -4.93 7.80
N LEU A 184 -0.79 -3.90 8.19
CA LEU A 184 -0.03 -3.06 7.29
C LEU A 184 1.48 -3.30 7.44
N THR A 185 2.21 -3.16 6.35
CA THR A 185 3.67 -3.10 6.32
C THR A 185 4.09 -1.77 5.73
N ASN A 186 4.85 -0.99 6.51
CA ASN A 186 5.33 0.32 6.12
C ASN A 186 6.76 0.26 5.54
N SER A 187 7.18 1.35 4.92
CA SER A 187 8.50 1.55 4.32
C SER A 187 9.40 2.49 5.14
N TRP A 188 9.29 2.46 6.45
CA TRP A 188 10.05 3.31 7.38
C TRP A 188 11.01 2.53 8.27
N GLY A 189 11.51 1.42 7.75
CA GLY A 189 12.49 0.59 8.45
C GLY A 189 11.91 -0.26 9.58
N ARG A 190 12.81 -0.99 10.23
CA ARG A 190 12.46 -1.98 11.24
C ARG A 190 12.07 -1.34 12.58
N ASP A 191 12.58 -0.16 12.85
CA ASP A 191 12.39 0.51 14.14
C ASP A 191 11.03 1.20 14.27
N TRP A 192 10.27 1.30 13.15
CA TRP A 192 8.91 1.81 13.16
C TRP A 192 7.90 0.71 13.53
N GLY A 193 6.97 1.03 14.43
CA GLY A 193 5.89 0.14 14.83
C GLY A 193 6.37 -1.23 15.33
N LEU A 194 5.66 -2.28 14.94
CA LEU A 194 6.03 -3.67 15.28
C LEU A 194 6.95 -4.26 14.20
N ASN A 195 8.24 -3.92 14.24
CA ASN A 195 9.20 -4.31 13.19
C ASN A 195 8.74 -3.92 11.78
N GLY A 196 8.40 -2.65 11.58
CA GLY A 196 7.94 -2.09 10.32
C GLY A 196 6.46 -2.35 10.00
N ARG A 197 5.69 -2.87 10.93
CA ARG A 197 4.28 -3.24 10.77
C ARG A 197 3.38 -2.54 11.77
N CYS A 198 2.08 -2.50 11.43
CA CYS A 198 1.06 -1.99 12.33
C CYS A 198 -0.30 -2.60 12.03
N TYR A 199 -1.27 -2.29 12.88
CA TYR A 199 -2.68 -2.61 12.71
C TYR A 199 -3.47 -1.33 12.46
N LEU A 200 -4.31 -1.31 11.44
CA LEU A 200 -5.24 -0.24 11.16
C LEU A 200 -6.66 -0.77 11.35
N PRO A 201 -7.47 -0.20 12.27
CA PRO A 201 -8.87 -0.61 12.42
C PRO A 201 -9.62 -0.47 11.10
N VAL A 202 -10.51 -1.42 10.83
CA VAL A 202 -11.32 -1.42 9.59
C VAL A 202 -12.20 -0.17 9.50
N GLU A 203 -12.67 0.35 10.63
CA GLU A 203 -13.42 1.61 10.66
C GLU A 203 -12.58 2.80 10.19
N ASP A 204 -11.32 2.92 10.67
CA ASP A 204 -10.39 3.96 10.26
C ASP A 204 -9.98 3.78 8.79
N ALA A 205 -9.73 2.54 8.35
CA ALA A 205 -9.47 2.24 6.94
C ALA A 205 -10.66 2.63 6.04
N THR A 206 -11.90 2.35 6.47
CA THR A 206 -13.12 2.72 5.75
C THR A 206 -13.21 4.25 5.60
N ARG A 207 -12.92 4.98 6.66
CA ARG A 207 -12.88 6.44 6.64
C ARG A 207 -11.84 6.95 5.66
N LEU A 208 -10.59 6.48 5.74
CA LEU A 208 -9.49 6.90 4.85
C LEU A 208 -9.81 6.61 3.37
N LEU A 209 -10.47 5.49 3.07
CA LEU A 209 -10.90 5.17 1.70
C LEU A 209 -12.07 6.08 1.23
N SER A 210 -12.90 6.59 2.12
CA SER A 210 -13.94 7.56 1.79
C SER A 210 -13.40 8.98 1.58
N GLU A 211 -12.20 9.28 2.09
CA GLU A 211 -11.50 10.57 1.99
C GLU A 211 -10.53 10.64 0.80
N ASP A 212 -10.88 10.09 -0.35
CA ASP A 212 -10.06 10.00 -1.56
C ASP A 212 -9.04 8.83 -1.59
N GLY A 213 -9.02 7.98 -0.59
CA GLY A 213 -8.15 6.81 -0.58
C GLY A 213 -8.37 5.90 -1.79
N GLU A 214 -7.28 5.31 -2.29
CA GLU A 214 -7.28 4.41 -3.43
C GLU A 214 -6.57 3.10 -3.11
N VAL A 215 -7.02 2.01 -3.73
CA VAL A 215 -6.49 0.66 -3.48
C VAL A 215 -6.28 -0.05 -4.80
N ALA A 216 -5.05 -0.48 -5.05
CA ALA A 216 -4.70 -1.24 -6.24
C ALA A 216 -3.98 -2.55 -5.90
N ALA A 217 -4.16 -3.56 -6.74
CA ALA A 217 -3.50 -4.85 -6.61
C ALA A 217 -3.26 -5.51 -7.97
N PRO A 218 -2.13 -6.24 -8.16
CA PRO A 218 -1.93 -7.08 -9.33
C PRO A 218 -2.84 -8.31 -9.31
N THR A 219 -3.22 -8.78 -10.49
CA THR A 219 -4.11 -9.95 -10.63
C THR A 219 -3.36 -11.25 -10.87
N ASP A 220 -2.14 -11.16 -11.38
CA ASP A 220 -1.32 -12.27 -11.82
C ASP A 220 0.16 -11.95 -11.67
N PHE A 221 0.95 -12.99 -11.46
CA PHE A 221 2.40 -12.91 -11.46
C PHE A 221 2.97 -13.95 -12.43
N PRO A 222 3.95 -13.61 -13.26
CA PRO A 222 4.67 -14.61 -14.06
C PRO A 222 5.25 -15.69 -13.15
N VAL A 223 5.17 -16.94 -13.58
CA VAL A 223 5.88 -18.02 -12.91
C VAL A 223 7.37 -17.76 -13.05
N ILE A 224 8.04 -17.47 -11.95
CA ILE A 224 9.50 -17.36 -11.93
C ILE A 224 10.03 -18.80 -12.01
N PRO A 225 10.81 -19.18 -13.07
CA PRO A 225 11.50 -20.46 -13.05
C PRO A 225 12.38 -20.55 -11.79
N ARG A 226 12.27 -21.66 -11.08
CA ARG A 226 13.13 -21.94 -9.90
C ARG A 226 14.54 -22.27 -10.33
#